data_3549da77a43fa03e9e58c8846b2c6e2f
#
_entry.id   3549da77a43fa03e9e58c8846b2c6e2f
#
_cell.length_a   1.000
_cell.length_b   1.000
_cell.length_c   1.000
_cell.angle_alpha   90.00
_cell.angle_beta   90.00
_cell.angle_gamma   90.00
#
_symmetry.space_group_name_H-M   'P 1'
#
loop_
_entity.id
_entity.type
_entity.pdbx_description
1 polymer ?
#
loop_
_entity_poly.entity_id
_entity_poly.type
_entity_poly.pdbx_seq_one_letter_code
_entity_poly.pdbx_strand_id
1 'polypeptide(L)'
;FIPPVCTRGWDIYPMVLINVVFAALFMSFTLPSLSPGNIWKYCGPQLLYGQVVAWGQYVVGLGLSWFVLAPVFSTPPYLGIIIPLGFEGGHGTTAALHSTFNALHWEQGADYSFAAATVGIISALLIGMALINWAVAHGHTKILKHREDVLFAKDQLTGGDEEGAAAQ
;
A
#
# COMPACT_ATOMS: atom_id res chain seq x y z
N PHE A 1 27.47 11.70 -8.29
CA PHE A 1 27.41 11.41 -9.73
C PHE A 1 27.83 9.96 -9.93
N ILE A 2 26.86 9.06 -10.14
CA ILE A 2 27.14 7.64 -10.43
C ILE A 2 27.29 7.51 -11.96
N PRO A 3 28.38 6.89 -12.46
CA PRO A 3 28.58 6.73 -13.90
C PRO A 3 27.44 5.92 -14.52
N PRO A 4 26.97 6.26 -15.74
CA PRO A 4 25.85 5.59 -16.41
C PRO A 4 26.11 4.09 -16.66
N VAL A 5 27.37 3.67 -16.67
CA VAL A 5 27.76 2.25 -16.76
C VAL A 5 27.31 1.46 -15.53
N CYS A 6 27.29 2.09 -14.34
CA CYS A 6 26.90 1.42 -13.09
C CYS A 6 25.38 1.36 -12.90
N THR A 7 24.61 2.22 -13.61
CA THR A 7 23.15 2.26 -13.51
C THR A 7 22.45 1.50 -14.63
N ARG A 8 23.23 0.98 -15.59
CA ARG A 8 22.71 0.24 -16.74
C ARG A 8 22.05 -1.06 -16.27
N GLY A 9 20.74 -1.15 -16.43
CA GLY A 9 19.94 -2.30 -16.00
C GLY A 9 19.24 -2.14 -14.64
N TRP A 10 19.39 -1.01 -13.96
CA TRP A 10 18.67 -0.77 -12.71
C TRP A 10 17.15 -0.71 -12.89
N ASP A 11 16.70 -0.42 -14.09
CA ASP A 11 15.27 -0.36 -14.46
C ASP A 11 14.56 -1.71 -14.28
N ILE A 12 15.29 -2.82 -14.30
CA ILE A 12 14.76 -4.17 -14.15
C ILE A 12 14.62 -4.57 -12.68
N TYR A 13 15.47 -4.01 -11.79
CA TYR A 13 15.47 -4.40 -10.38
C TYR A 13 14.15 -4.20 -9.65
N PRO A 14 13.41 -3.08 -9.80
CA PRO A 14 12.13 -2.92 -9.13
C PRO A 14 11.14 -4.02 -9.48
N MET A 15 11.05 -4.41 -10.75
CA MET A 15 10.17 -5.47 -11.23
C MET A 15 10.56 -6.84 -10.68
N VAL A 16 11.86 -7.16 -10.64
CA VAL A 16 12.34 -8.45 -10.12
C VAL A 16 12.19 -8.51 -8.61
N LEU A 17 12.60 -7.45 -7.91
CA LEU A 17 12.59 -7.42 -6.44
C LEU A 17 11.17 -7.46 -5.88
N ILE A 18 10.19 -6.81 -6.51
CA ILE A 18 8.80 -6.87 -6.06
C ILE A 18 8.24 -8.30 -6.14
N ASN A 19 8.59 -9.04 -7.20
CA ASN A 19 8.18 -10.45 -7.32
C ASN A 19 8.83 -11.33 -6.24
N VAL A 20 10.10 -11.07 -5.90
CA VAL A 20 10.80 -11.78 -4.82
C VAL A 20 10.16 -11.47 -3.47
N VAL A 21 9.82 -10.20 -3.20
CA VAL A 21 9.15 -9.79 -1.95
C VAL A 21 7.80 -10.49 -1.81
N PHE A 22 6.97 -10.49 -2.86
CA PHE A 22 5.68 -11.19 -2.80
C PHE A 22 5.83 -12.70 -2.61
N ALA A 23 6.77 -13.33 -3.31
CA ALA A 23 7.05 -14.75 -3.10
C ALA A 23 7.50 -15.04 -1.66
N ALA A 24 8.41 -14.23 -1.11
CA ALA A 24 8.90 -14.37 0.26
C ALA A 24 7.77 -14.17 1.31
N LEU A 25 6.86 -13.22 1.08
CA LEU A 25 5.70 -13.01 1.95
C LEU A 25 4.83 -14.27 2.03
N PHE A 26 4.53 -14.92 0.92
CA PHE A 26 3.75 -16.17 0.92
C PHE A 26 4.47 -17.30 1.63
N MET A 27 5.80 -17.38 1.53
CA MET A 27 6.60 -18.41 2.19
C MET A 27 6.76 -18.18 3.71
N SER A 28 6.56 -16.95 4.19
CA SER A 28 6.70 -16.63 5.61
C SER A 28 5.52 -17.08 6.47
N PHE A 29 4.37 -17.41 5.85
CA PHE A 29 3.18 -17.86 6.57
C PHE A 29 3.17 -19.38 6.71
N THR A 30 3.24 -19.87 7.95
CA THR A 30 2.90 -21.26 8.25
C THR A 30 1.39 -21.40 8.15
N LEU A 31 0.92 -21.99 7.07
CA LEU A 31 -0.50 -22.28 6.88
C LEU A 31 -0.86 -23.43 7.85
N PRO A 32 -1.74 -23.22 8.85
CA PRO A 32 -2.33 -24.33 9.56
C PRO A 32 -3.07 -25.20 8.55
N SER A 33 -3.23 -26.50 8.84
CA SER A 33 -3.96 -27.45 7.99
C SER A 33 -5.42 -26.99 7.84
N LEU A 34 -5.67 -26.09 6.92
CA LEU A 34 -6.98 -25.49 6.69
C LEU A 34 -7.74 -26.34 5.68
N SER A 35 -8.90 -26.85 6.09
CA SER A 35 -9.90 -27.34 5.15
C SER A 35 -10.29 -26.20 4.19
N PRO A 36 -10.53 -26.49 2.88
CA PRO A 36 -10.91 -25.47 1.90
C PRO A 36 -12.06 -24.56 2.34
N GLY A 37 -13.03 -25.10 3.08
CA GLY A 37 -14.15 -24.33 3.62
C GLY A 37 -13.73 -23.33 4.72
N ASN A 38 -12.76 -23.68 5.55
CA ASN A 38 -12.23 -22.77 6.57
C ASN A 38 -11.39 -21.65 5.95
N ILE A 39 -10.63 -21.94 4.90
CA ILE A 39 -9.87 -20.91 4.17
C ILE A 39 -10.84 -19.85 3.65
N TRP A 40 -11.93 -20.27 2.99
CA TRP A 40 -12.92 -19.32 2.46
C TRP A 40 -13.58 -18.48 3.55
N LYS A 41 -13.87 -19.06 4.70
CA LYS A 41 -14.46 -18.36 5.85
C LYS A 41 -13.56 -17.27 6.41
N TYR A 42 -12.25 -17.50 6.46
CA TYR A 42 -11.29 -16.53 7.04
C TYR A 42 -10.75 -15.55 6.02
N CYS A 43 -10.44 -16.01 4.80
CA CYS A 43 -9.83 -15.19 3.76
C CYS A 43 -10.86 -14.53 2.84
N GLY A 44 -12.05 -15.11 2.70
CA GLY A 44 -13.10 -14.62 1.80
C GLY A 44 -13.49 -13.17 2.03
N PRO A 45 -13.81 -12.73 3.25
CA PRO A 45 -14.14 -11.33 3.52
C PRO A 45 -13.02 -10.36 3.15
N GLN A 46 -11.76 -10.73 3.45
CA GLN A 46 -10.61 -9.91 3.13
C GLN A 46 -10.37 -9.83 1.63
N LEU A 47 -10.52 -10.94 0.92
CA LEU A 47 -10.41 -10.99 -0.52
C LEU A 47 -11.49 -10.15 -1.20
N LEU A 48 -12.74 -10.27 -0.76
CA LEU A 48 -13.84 -9.45 -1.28
C LEU A 48 -13.61 -7.97 -1.02
N TYR A 49 -13.17 -7.61 0.18
CA TYR A 49 -12.82 -6.23 0.51
C TYR A 49 -11.72 -5.70 -0.43
N GLY A 50 -10.63 -6.47 -0.61
CA GLY A 50 -9.56 -6.10 -1.52
C GLY A 50 -10.04 -5.90 -2.95
N GLN A 51 -10.90 -6.80 -3.47
CA GLN A 51 -11.48 -6.67 -4.81
C GLN A 51 -12.36 -5.41 -4.94
N VAL A 52 -13.20 -5.12 -3.94
CA VAL A 52 -14.05 -3.92 -3.97
C VAL A 52 -13.19 -2.65 -3.96
N VAL A 53 -12.12 -2.61 -3.15
CA VAL A 53 -11.21 -1.46 -3.12
C VAL A 53 -10.47 -1.32 -4.45
N ALA A 54 -9.92 -2.41 -4.99
CA ALA A 54 -9.16 -2.40 -6.23
C ALA A 54 -10.03 -1.91 -7.41
N TRP A 55 -11.15 -2.56 -7.67
CA TRP A 55 -12.05 -2.17 -8.76
C TRP A 55 -12.71 -0.82 -8.52
N GLY A 56 -13.02 -0.49 -7.26
CA GLY A 56 -13.57 0.80 -6.89
C GLY A 56 -12.66 1.97 -7.26
N GLN A 57 -11.36 1.82 -7.10
CA GLN A 57 -10.39 2.85 -7.50
C GLN A 57 -10.40 3.09 -9.02
N TYR A 58 -10.49 2.01 -9.83
CA TYR A 58 -10.63 2.16 -11.28
C TYR A 58 -11.92 2.88 -11.66
N VAL A 59 -13.04 2.48 -11.07
CA VAL A 59 -14.34 3.10 -11.37
C VAL A 59 -14.34 4.58 -11.00
N VAL A 60 -13.87 4.90 -9.80
CA VAL A 60 -13.80 6.30 -9.33
C VAL A 60 -12.78 7.10 -10.14
N GLY A 61 -11.60 6.56 -10.36
CA GLY A 61 -10.53 7.23 -11.08
C GLY A 61 -10.89 7.54 -12.53
N LEU A 62 -11.35 6.53 -13.26
CA LEU A 62 -11.76 6.70 -14.66
C LEU A 62 -13.03 7.55 -14.76
N GLY A 63 -13.97 7.38 -13.86
CA GLY A 63 -15.18 8.21 -13.80
C GLY A 63 -14.84 9.68 -13.56
N LEU A 64 -14.01 9.97 -12.57
CA LEU A 64 -13.53 11.33 -12.31
C LEU A 64 -12.77 11.92 -13.52
N SER A 65 -11.91 11.11 -14.12
CA SER A 65 -11.16 11.55 -15.29
C SER A 65 -12.06 11.84 -16.48
N TRP A 66 -13.02 10.97 -16.76
CA TRP A 66 -13.91 11.13 -17.92
C TRP A 66 -14.93 12.27 -17.75
N PHE A 67 -15.59 12.31 -16.59
CA PHE A 67 -16.71 13.24 -16.39
C PHE A 67 -16.29 14.62 -15.88
N VAL A 68 -15.11 14.73 -15.24
CA VAL A 68 -14.66 15.99 -14.63
C VAL A 68 -13.37 16.50 -15.25
N LEU A 69 -12.30 15.69 -15.22
CA LEU A 69 -10.98 16.17 -15.63
C LEU A 69 -10.86 16.39 -17.14
N ALA A 70 -11.40 15.47 -17.93
CA ALA A 70 -11.33 15.60 -19.39
C ALA A 70 -12.11 16.83 -19.91
N PRO A 71 -13.35 17.10 -19.49
CA PRO A 71 -14.09 18.27 -19.99
C PRO A 71 -13.58 19.59 -19.41
N VAL A 72 -13.07 19.62 -18.16
CA VAL A 72 -12.63 20.89 -17.51
C VAL A 72 -11.19 21.23 -17.88
N PHE A 73 -10.29 20.25 -17.91
CA PHE A 73 -8.85 20.46 -18.08
C PHE A 73 -8.29 19.90 -19.39
N SER A 74 -9.17 19.35 -20.27
CA SER A 74 -8.76 18.71 -21.53
C SER A 74 -7.69 17.63 -21.34
N THR A 75 -7.75 16.90 -20.22
CA THR A 75 -6.82 15.82 -19.89
C THR A 75 -7.25 14.52 -20.57
N PRO A 76 -6.30 13.61 -20.87
CA PRO A 76 -6.65 12.33 -21.45
C PRO A 76 -7.51 11.50 -20.46
N PRO A 77 -8.57 10.81 -20.93
CA PRO A 77 -9.47 10.05 -20.07
C PRO A 77 -8.80 8.94 -19.26
N TYR A 78 -7.69 8.38 -19.76
CA TYR A 78 -6.91 7.35 -19.06
C TYR A 78 -6.08 7.88 -17.88
N LEU A 79 -6.06 9.21 -17.65
CA LEU A 79 -5.40 9.79 -16.48
C LEU A 79 -5.93 9.19 -15.15
N GLY A 80 -7.18 8.76 -15.12
CA GLY A 80 -7.78 8.13 -13.95
C GLY A 80 -7.12 6.83 -13.47
N ILE A 81 -6.32 6.17 -14.34
CA ILE A 81 -5.56 4.97 -13.98
C ILE A 81 -4.46 5.27 -12.96
N ILE A 82 -4.02 6.52 -12.87
CA ILE A 82 -3.00 6.95 -11.91
C ILE A 82 -3.41 6.68 -10.46
N ILE A 83 -4.71 6.78 -10.15
CA ILE A 83 -5.22 6.52 -8.80
C ILE A 83 -4.90 5.09 -8.34
N PRO A 84 -5.37 4.03 -9.00
CA PRO A 84 -5.05 2.67 -8.57
C PRO A 84 -3.55 2.35 -8.68
N LEU A 85 -2.84 2.88 -9.67
CA LEU A 85 -1.40 2.67 -9.80
C LEU A 85 -0.61 3.30 -8.64
N GLY A 86 -0.95 4.53 -8.24
CA GLY A 86 -0.26 5.22 -7.17
C GLY A 86 -0.69 4.76 -5.79
N PHE A 87 -1.99 4.70 -5.51
CA PHE A 87 -2.50 4.41 -4.17
C PHE A 87 -2.42 2.93 -3.80
N GLU A 88 -2.83 2.02 -4.67
CA GLU A 88 -2.79 0.58 -4.41
C GLU A 88 -1.44 -0.02 -4.80
N GLY A 89 -0.95 0.31 -5.99
CA GLY A 89 0.33 -0.21 -6.49
C GLY A 89 1.54 0.43 -5.83
N GLY A 90 1.47 1.71 -5.50
CA GLY A 90 2.56 2.46 -4.88
C GLY A 90 3.77 2.66 -5.79
N HIS A 91 4.90 3.06 -5.18
CA HIS A 91 6.15 3.35 -5.90
C HIS A 91 6.71 2.14 -6.65
N GLY A 92 6.58 0.93 -6.08
CA GLY A 92 7.09 -0.30 -6.69
C GLY A 92 6.39 -0.64 -8.00
N THR A 93 5.06 -0.57 -8.04
CA THR A 93 4.27 -0.82 -9.24
C THR A 93 4.51 0.26 -10.29
N THR A 94 4.57 1.53 -9.89
CA THR A 94 4.90 2.63 -10.78
C THR A 94 6.28 2.46 -11.43
N ALA A 95 7.28 2.09 -10.65
CA ALA A 95 8.62 1.82 -11.15
C ALA A 95 8.65 0.61 -12.11
N ALA A 96 7.90 -0.46 -11.81
CA ALA A 96 7.80 -1.63 -12.66
C ALA A 96 7.12 -1.32 -14.02
N LEU A 97 6.20 -0.36 -14.05
CA LEU A 97 5.47 0.05 -15.26
C LEU A 97 6.15 1.21 -16.02
N HIS A 98 7.28 1.71 -15.56
CA HIS A 98 7.98 2.83 -16.18
C HIS A 98 8.28 2.58 -17.68
N SER A 99 8.76 1.37 -18.01
CA SER A 99 9.00 0.97 -19.41
C SER A 99 7.72 0.95 -20.25
N THR A 100 6.59 0.60 -19.64
CA THR A 100 5.27 0.59 -20.32
C THR A 100 4.81 2.02 -20.61
N PHE A 101 5.00 2.96 -19.68
CA PHE A 101 4.70 4.38 -19.93
C PHE A 101 5.52 4.93 -21.09
N ASN A 102 6.81 4.60 -21.15
CA ASN A 102 7.68 5.00 -22.24
C ASN A 102 7.23 4.40 -23.59
N ALA A 103 6.85 3.12 -23.61
CA ALA A 103 6.33 2.46 -24.82
C ALA A 103 5.01 3.07 -25.32
N LEU A 104 4.20 3.61 -24.40
CA LEU A 104 2.96 4.32 -24.72
C LEU A 104 3.18 5.81 -25.05
N HIS A 105 4.43 6.27 -25.08
CA HIS A 105 4.79 7.69 -25.25
C HIS A 105 4.12 8.61 -24.22
N TRP A 106 3.94 8.11 -23.00
CA TRP A 106 3.33 8.84 -21.90
C TRP A 106 4.26 8.91 -20.68
N GLU A 107 5.42 9.51 -20.85
CA GLU A 107 6.45 9.64 -19.80
C GLU A 107 5.92 10.35 -18.55
N GLN A 108 5.08 11.37 -18.71
CA GLN A 108 4.43 12.09 -17.61
C GLN A 108 3.53 11.17 -16.73
N GLY A 109 3.02 10.07 -17.27
CA GLY A 109 2.22 9.10 -16.52
C GLY A 109 2.98 8.46 -15.37
N ALA A 110 4.28 8.21 -15.56
CA ALA A 110 5.15 7.71 -14.51
C ALA A 110 5.31 8.74 -13.38
N ASP A 111 5.59 10.00 -13.72
CA ASP A 111 5.78 11.08 -12.75
C ASP A 111 4.51 11.33 -11.93
N TYR A 112 3.35 11.37 -12.59
CA TYR A 112 2.07 11.51 -11.90
C TYR A 112 1.76 10.32 -11.00
N SER A 113 2.11 9.10 -11.42
CA SER A 113 1.92 7.90 -10.60
C SER A 113 2.83 7.90 -9.38
N PHE A 114 4.09 8.35 -9.49
CA PHE A 114 4.98 8.53 -8.35
C PHE A 114 4.49 9.60 -7.38
N ALA A 115 4.01 10.73 -7.90
CA ALA A 115 3.40 11.78 -7.07
C ALA A 115 2.17 11.24 -6.33
N ALA A 116 1.28 10.52 -7.03
CA ALA A 116 0.10 9.90 -6.43
C ALA A 116 0.48 8.87 -5.37
N ALA A 117 1.52 8.04 -5.58
CA ALA A 117 2.02 7.09 -4.60
C ALA A 117 2.51 7.78 -3.32
N THR A 118 3.21 8.89 -3.46
CA THR A 118 3.68 9.69 -2.31
C THR A 118 2.50 10.26 -1.52
N VAL A 119 1.54 10.88 -2.21
CA VAL A 119 0.32 11.40 -1.59
C VAL A 119 -0.48 10.26 -0.95
N GLY A 120 -0.55 9.10 -1.60
CA GLY A 120 -1.20 7.89 -1.10
C GLY A 120 -0.64 7.44 0.25
N ILE A 121 0.68 7.34 0.39
CA ILE A 121 1.33 6.96 1.65
C ILE A 121 1.05 8.00 2.75
N ILE A 122 1.20 9.28 2.45
CA ILE A 122 0.96 10.35 3.43
C ILE A 122 -0.50 10.34 3.88
N SER A 123 -1.45 10.25 2.95
CA SER A 123 -2.88 10.21 3.26
C SER A 123 -3.25 8.94 4.04
N ALA A 124 -2.68 7.79 3.70
CA ALA A 124 -2.91 6.53 4.41
C ALA A 124 -2.42 6.61 5.86
N LEU A 125 -1.26 7.20 6.11
CA LEU A 125 -0.74 7.40 7.45
C LEU A 125 -1.64 8.35 8.26
N LEU A 126 -1.97 9.52 7.71
CA LEU A 126 -2.76 10.54 8.43
C LEU A 126 -4.20 10.06 8.67
N ILE A 127 -4.89 9.62 7.62
CA ILE A 127 -6.29 9.18 7.70
C ILE A 127 -6.38 7.85 8.43
N GLY A 128 -5.46 6.90 8.17
CA GLY A 128 -5.43 5.61 8.83
C GLY A 128 -5.24 5.76 10.34
N MET A 129 -4.30 6.59 10.79
CA MET A 129 -4.11 6.87 12.22
C MET A 129 -5.32 7.56 12.85
N ALA A 130 -5.93 8.51 12.14
CA ALA A 130 -7.15 9.17 12.62
C ALA A 130 -8.31 8.17 12.78
N LEU A 131 -8.51 7.29 11.80
CA LEU A 131 -9.55 6.26 11.84
C LEU A 131 -9.30 5.22 12.93
N ILE A 132 -8.05 4.76 13.13
CA ILE A 132 -7.69 3.84 14.20
C ILE A 132 -7.99 4.48 15.56
N ASN A 133 -7.53 5.71 15.78
CA ASN A 133 -7.79 6.43 17.03
C ASN A 133 -9.29 6.63 17.28
N TRP A 134 -10.06 6.95 16.23
CA TRP A 134 -11.51 7.06 16.32
C TRP A 134 -12.15 5.71 16.67
N ALA A 135 -11.76 4.64 16.01
CA ALA A 135 -12.29 3.30 16.25
C ALA A 135 -11.98 2.78 17.66
N VAL A 136 -10.77 3.05 18.17
CA VAL A 136 -10.38 2.73 19.56
C VAL A 136 -11.22 3.53 20.55
N ALA A 137 -11.38 4.85 20.33
CA ALA A 137 -12.14 5.71 21.21
C ALA A 137 -13.63 5.32 21.32
N HIS A 138 -14.19 4.74 20.25
CA HIS A 138 -15.60 4.30 20.21
C HIS A 138 -15.79 2.80 20.48
N GLY A 139 -14.73 2.08 20.87
CA GLY A 139 -14.82 0.66 21.23
C GLY A 139 -15.08 -0.29 20.06
N HIS A 140 -14.80 0.14 18.82
CA HIS A 140 -14.99 -0.68 17.61
C HIS A 140 -13.84 -1.66 17.36
N THR A 141 -12.80 -1.66 18.18
CA THR A 141 -11.65 -2.56 18.06
C THR A 141 -11.74 -3.71 19.07
N LYS A 142 -11.41 -4.94 18.62
CA LYS A 142 -11.43 -6.13 19.49
C LYS A 142 -10.12 -6.32 20.25
N ILE A 143 -9.02 -5.85 19.70
CA ILE A 143 -7.65 -6.09 20.21
C ILE A 143 -7.20 -4.92 21.09
N LEU A 144 -7.47 -3.69 20.66
CA LEU A 144 -7.15 -2.47 21.41
C LEU A 144 -8.44 -1.96 22.07
N LYS A 145 -8.67 -2.33 23.33
CA LYS A 145 -9.88 -1.97 24.06
C LYS A 145 -9.83 -0.59 24.71
N HIS A 146 -8.64 -0.08 25.01
CA HIS A 146 -8.51 1.24 25.64
C HIS A 146 -7.13 1.85 25.34
N ARG A 147 -7.05 3.19 25.35
CA ARG A 147 -5.78 3.91 25.21
C ARG A 147 -4.79 3.54 26.33
N GLU A 148 -5.30 3.12 27.47
CA GLU A 148 -4.51 2.65 28.60
C GLU A 148 -3.80 1.33 28.31
N ASP A 149 -4.43 0.39 27.60
CA ASP A 149 -3.81 -0.90 27.25
C ASP A 149 -2.59 -0.72 26.34
N VAL A 150 -2.60 0.32 25.50
CA VAL A 150 -1.45 0.67 24.63
C VAL A 150 -0.32 1.28 25.44
N LEU A 151 -0.64 2.09 26.46
CA LEU A 151 0.34 2.69 27.34
C LEU A 151 0.99 1.64 28.24
N PHE A 152 0.21 0.69 28.77
CA PHE A 152 0.72 -0.45 29.54
C PHE A 152 1.62 -1.37 28.70
N ALA A 153 1.25 -1.66 27.45
CA ALA A 153 2.08 -2.45 26.54
C ALA A 153 3.39 -1.72 26.21
N LYS A 154 3.35 -0.41 26.06
CA LYS A 154 4.54 0.41 25.83
C LYS A 154 5.46 0.46 27.05
N ASP A 155 4.89 0.57 28.24
CA ASP A 155 5.64 0.62 29.52
C ASP A 155 6.33 -0.72 29.81
N GLN A 156 5.69 -1.85 29.47
CA GLN A 156 6.30 -3.18 29.57
C GLN A 156 7.43 -3.40 28.57
N LEU A 157 7.36 -2.79 27.38
CA LEU A 157 8.42 -2.88 26.36
C LEU A 157 9.62 -1.99 26.71
N THR A 158 9.40 -0.83 27.36
CA THR A 158 10.47 0.08 27.75
C THR A 158 11.05 -0.22 29.15
N GLY A 159 10.27 -0.77 30.07
CA GLY A 159 10.71 -1.15 31.42
C GLY A 159 11.57 -2.43 31.46
N GLY A 160 11.42 -3.31 30.46
CA GLY A 160 12.26 -4.52 30.37
C GLY A 160 13.73 -4.25 30.01
N ASP A 161 13.99 -3.11 29.39
CA ASP A 161 15.37 -2.73 28.99
C ASP A 161 16.15 -2.08 30.14
N GLU A 162 15.48 -1.50 31.17
CA GLU A 162 16.14 -0.89 32.30
C GLU A 162 16.52 -1.91 33.40
N GLU A 163 15.74 -2.98 33.59
CA GLU A 163 16.08 -4.04 34.54
C GLU A 163 17.27 -4.90 34.04
N GLY A 164 17.41 -5.08 32.72
CA GLY A 164 18.55 -5.78 32.13
C GLY A 164 19.89 -5.02 32.21
N ALA A 165 19.83 -3.70 32.31
CA ALA A 165 21.02 -2.85 32.39
C ALA A 165 21.51 -2.64 33.85
N ALA A 166 20.67 -2.88 34.85
CA ALA A 166 21.02 -2.74 36.28
C ALA A 166 21.59 -4.05 36.89
N ALA A 167 21.59 -5.16 36.13
CA ALA A 167 22.06 -6.47 36.58
C ALA A 167 23.42 -6.91 35.99
N GLN A 168 24.14 -6.00 35.34
CA GLN A 168 25.53 -6.14 34.91
C GLN A 168 26.42 -5.16 35.68
#